data_5af7fb1765f3f0dadd7d8ef8c1af5bbf
#
_entry.id   5af7fb1765f3f0dadd7d8ef8c1af5bbf
#
_cell.length_a   1.000
_cell.length_b   1.000
_cell.length_c   1.000
_cell.angle_alpha   90.00
_cell.angle_beta   90.00
_cell.angle_gamma   90.00
#
_symmetry.space_group_name_H-M   'P 1'
#
loop_
_entity.id
_entity.type
_entity.pdbx_description
1 polymer ?
#
loop_
_entity_poly.entity_id
_entity_poly.type
_entity_poly.pdbx_seq_one_letter_code
_entity_poly.pdbx_strand_id
1 'polypeptide(L)'
;MRMPRFEVTVVIPAYNEGLRLPSFVGDIARLGAEVSGPAVEFIVVDDGSSPFHLARHSQAVEQGRGALASAGAPHEFRLLRSTRNQGKGGAIRSGWREADPGSTWLGFVDADGAVPASEVWRLVRLLDSRRFDMLAGARIRMAGHHIERSLVRHLQGRVFASVAEHLVPNGFYDTQCGIKLVRAERLRGCLADLVEARWLLDLELIALLRRGGARCVEEPIDWSDPGGSKVVPVVDPVKMLLGLWRLRRRLALRSRE
;
A
#
# COMPACT_ATOMS: atom_id res chain seq x y z
N MET A 1 6.79 -2.22 -29.78
CA MET A 1 6.52 -2.31 -28.32
C MET A 1 5.25 -1.53 -28.05
N ARG A 2 4.21 -2.16 -27.50
CA ARG A 2 2.94 -1.46 -27.22
C ARG A 2 3.19 -0.49 -26.06
N MET A 3 2.85 0.78 -26.21
CA MET A 3 2.92 1.75 -25.11
C MET A 3 2.08 1.25 -23.95
N PRO A 4 2.57 1.33 -22.69
CA PRO A 4 1.77 0.94 -21.54
C PRO A 4 0.52 1.82 -21.48
N ARG A 5 -0.62 1.21 -21.12
CA ARG A 5 -1.86 1.98 -20.89
C ARG A 5 -1.75 2.81 -19.61
N PHE A 6 -1.06 2.26 -18.58
CA PHE A 6 -0.80 2.91 -17.31
C PHE A 6 0.67 2.80 -16.95
N GLU A 7 1.24 3.89 -16.47
CA GLU A 7 2.64 3.94 -15.99
C GLU A 7 2.75 3.48 -14.54
N VAL A 8 1.70 3.71 -13.76
CA VAL A 8 1.63 3.38 -12.33
C VAL A 8 0.39 2.55 -12.05
N THR A 9 0.52 1.45 -11.32
CA THR A 9 -0.63 0.72 -10.76
C THR A 9 -0.58 0.78 -9.24
N VAL A 10 -1.67 1.24 -8.62
CA VAL A 10 -1.83 1.34 -7.17
C VAL A 10 -2.96 0.41 -6.71
N VAL A 11 -2.64 -0.56 -5.88
CA VAL A 11 -3.60 -1.49 -5.29
C VAL A 11 -4.21 -0.89 -4.02
N ILE A 12 -5.52 -0.99 -3.86
CA ILE A 12 -6.27 -0.56 -2.67
C ILE A 12 -6.93 -1.82 -2.07
N PRO A 13 -6.30 -2.48 -1.08
CA PRO A 13 -6.87 -3.67 -0.45
C PRO A 13 -8.04 -3.28 0.45
N ALA A 14 -9.22 -3.85 0.22
CA ALA A 14 -10.44 -3.51 0.94
C ALA A 14 -11.13 -4.76 1.52
N TYR A 15 -11.30 -4.80 2.84
CA TYR A 15 -12.08 -5.81 3.54
C TYR A 15 -13.05 -5.15 4.52
N ASN A 16 -14.35 -5.21 4.21
CA ASN A 16 -15.40 -4.53 4.98
C ASN A 16 -15.12 -3.01 5.17
N GLU A 17 -14.71 -2.33 4.09
CA GLU A 17 -14.38 -0.90 4.08
C GLU A 17 -15.49 -0.03 3.43
N GLY A 18 -16.68 -0.57 3.22
CA GLY A 18 -17.76 0.14 2.52
C GLY A 18 -18.23 1.45 3.16
N LEU A 19 -17.79 1.78 4.38
CA LEU A 19 -18.08 3.08 5.02
C LEU A 19 -16.98 4.13 4.77
N ARG A 20 -15.74 3.73 4.51
CA ARG A 20 -14.58 4.63 4.34
C ARG A 20 -14.11 4.71 2.89
N LEU A 21 -14.03 3.58 2.20
CA LEU A 21 -13.55 3.50 0.83
C LEU A 21 -14.29 4.44 -0.15
N PRO A 22 -15.64 4.62 -0.11
CA PRO A 22 -16.31 5.49 -1.05
C PRO A 22 -15.81 6.94 -1.03
N SER A 23 -15.61 7.52 0.15
CA SER A 23 -15.06 8.87 0.27
C SER A 23 -13.62 8.93 -0.27
N PHE A 24 -12.78 7.96 0.08
CA PHE A 24 -11.39 7.91 -0.36
C PHE A 24 -11.25 7.79 -1.88
N VAL A 25 -12.04 6.90 -2.51
CA VAL A 25 -12.09 6.77 -3.99
C VAL A 25 -12.58 8.05 -4.63
N GLY A 26 -13.62 8.69 -4.06
CA GLY A 26 -14.14 9.99 -4.53
C GLY A 26 -13.07 11.08 -4.49
N ASP A 27 -12.30 11.16 -3.40
CA ASP A 27 -11.22 12.15 -3.27
C ASP A 27 -10.06 11.89 -4.25
N ILE A 28 -9.67 10.62 -4.45
CA ILE A 28 -8.67 10.26 -5.46
C ILE A 28 -9.16 10.66 -6.85
N ALA A 29 -10.42 10.35 -7.19
CA ALA A 29 -10.99 10.66 -8.51
C ALA A 29 -11.08 12.18 -8.75
N ARG A 30 -11.55 12.93 -7.75
CA ARG A 30 -11.69 14.39 -7.83
C ARG A 30 -10.33 15.05 -8.07
N LEU A 31 -9.31 14.68 -7.29
CA LEU A 31 -7.96 15.23 -7.47
C LEU A 31 -7.32 14.75 -8.78
N GLY A 32 -7.53 13.48 -9.14
CA GLY A 32 -7.00 12.90 -10.38
C GLY A 32 -7.56 13.55 -11.65
N ALA A 33 -8.75 14.13 -11.60
CA ALA A 33 -9.31 14.89 -12.69
C ALA A 33 -8.52 16.17 -13.03
N GLU A 34 -7.75 16.68 -12.06
CA GLU A 34 -7.00 17.94 -12.17
C GLU A 34 -5.47 17.71 -12.25
N VAL A 35 -5.01 16.49 -11.90
CA VAL A 35 -3.57 16.19 -11.83
C VAL A 35 -3.01 15.86 -13.20
N SER A 36 -1.97 16.61 -13.60
CA SER A 36 -1.11 16.23 -14.71
C SER A 36 0.00 15.30 -14.23
N GLY A 37 0.30 14.24 -14.98
CA GLY A 37 1.35 13.29 -14.62
C GLY A 37 1.16 11.93 -15.29
N PRO A 38 1.81 10.88 -14.78
CA PRO A 38 1.72 9.55 -15.34
C PRO A 38 0.28 9.00 -15.24
N ALA A 39 -0.13 8.21 -16.23
CA ALA A 39 -1.41 7.51 -16.19
C ALA A 39 -1.42 6.47 -15.06
N VAL A 40 -2.43 6.50 -14.21
CA VAL A 40 -2.52 5.64 -13.00
C VAL A 40 -3.73 4.71 -13.10
N GLU A 41 -3.48 3.41 -12.89
CA GLU A 41 -4.51 2.42 -12.62
C GLU A 41 -4.67 2.23 -11.10
N PHE A 42 -5.87 2.38 -10.58
CA PHE A 42 -6.22 2.03 -9.21
C PHE A 42 -7.01 0.71 -9.19
N ILE A 43 -6.45 -0.32 -8.57
CA ILE A 43 -7.10 -1.62 -8.43
C ILE A 43 -7.62 -1.76 -6.99
N VAL A 44 -8.92 -1.56 -6.80
CA VAL A 44 -9.56 -1.90 -5.53
C VAL A 44 -9.71 -3.43 -5.47
N VAL A 45 -9.08 -4.06 -4.49
CA VAL A 45 -9.20 -5.51 -4.27
C VAL A 45 -10.13 -5.76 -3.10
N ASP A 46 -11.35 -6.18 -3.40
CA ASP A 46 -12.27 -6.66 -2.39
C ASP A 46 -11.83 -8.04 -1.89
N ASP A 47 -11.43 -8.13 -0.64
CA ASP A 47 -10.86 -9.33 -0.02
C ASP A 47 -11.92 -10.20 0.67
N GLY A 48 -13.02 -10.49 -0.03
CA GLY A 48 -14.09 -11.34 0.47
C GLY A 48 -14.97 -10.64 1.52
N SER A 49 -15.33 -9.39 1.25
CA SER A 49 -16.20 -8.60 2.12
C SER A 49 -17.63 -9.13 2.16
N SER A 50 -18.39 -8.76 3.20
CA SER A 50 -19.83 -9.03 3.24
C SER A 50 -20.57 -8.35 2.08
N PRO A 51 -21.75 -8.85 1.69
CA PRO A 51 -22.51 -8.31 0.54
C PRO A 51 -22.75 -6.79 0.62
N PHE A 52 -23.05 -6.27 1.81
CA PHE A 52 -23.23 -4.83 2.04
C PHE A 52 -21.96 -4.03 1.67
N HIS A 53 -20.81 -4.43 2.16
CA HIS A 53 -19.55 -3.73 1.88
C HIS A 53 -19.12 -3.89 0.42
N LEU A 54 -19.28 -5.08 -0.15
CA LEU A 54 -18.97 -5.34 -1.57
C LEU A 54 -19.81 -4.47 -2.51
N ALA A 55 -21.09 -4.32 -2.23
CA ALA A 55 -21.96 -3.44 -3.03
C ALA A 55 -21.47 -1.98 -3.01
N ARG A 56 -21.06 -1.48 -1.85
CA ARG A 56 -20.50 -0.13 -1.69
C ARG A 56 -19.13 0.03 -2.34
N HIS A 57 -18.27 -0.99 -2.29
CA HIS A 57 -17.00 -0.99 -3.02
C HIS A 57 -17.23 -0.92 -4.53
N SER A 58 -18.16 -1.72 -5.06
CA SER A 58 -18.53 -1.71 -6.47
C SER A 58 -19.04 -0.35 -6.91
N GLN A 59 -19.98 0.23 -6.13
CA GLN A 59 -20.53 1.55 -6.42
C GLN A 59 -19.46 2.65 -6.40
N ALA A 60 -18.57 2.63 -5.41
CA ALA A 60 -17.47 3.61 -5.30
C ALA A 60 -16.53 3.55 -6.52
N VAL A 61 -16.14 2.35 -6.94
CA VAL A 61 -15.27 2.14 -8.12
C VAL A 61 -15.96 2.66 -9.39
N GLU A 62 -17.25 2.35 -9.60
CA GLU A 62 -17.98 2.82 -10.77
C GLU A 62 -18.13 4.35 -10.78
N GLN A 63 -18.41 4.96 -9.64
CA GLN A 63 -18.49 6.41 -9.51
C GLN A 63 -17.13 7.08 -9.76
N GLY A 64 -16.05 6.55 -9.17
CA GLY A 64 -14.69 7.07 -9.40
C GLY A 64 -14.27 6.95 -10.86
N ARG A 65 -14.56 5.80 -11.51
CA ARG A 65 -14.29 5.58 -12.93
C ARG A 65 -15.06 6.56 -13.80
N GLY A 66 -16.36 6.76 -13.51
CA GLY A 66 -17.20 7.70 -14.24
C GLY A 66 -16.72 9.14 -14.10
N ALA A 67 -16.31 9.56 -12.91
CA ALA A 67 -15.78 10.91 -12.67
C ALA A 67 -14.49 11.17 -13.46
N LEU A 68 -13.53 10.25 -13.44
CA LEU A 68 -12.28 10.37 -14.20
C LEU A 68 -12.53 10.38 -15.72
N ALA A 69 -13.40 9.49 -16.22
CA ALA A 69 -13.76 9.44 -17.63
C ALA A 69 -14.45 10.73 -18.09
N SER A 70 -15.37 11.27 -17.30
CA SER A 70 -16.06 12.54 -17.60
C SER A 70 -15.11 13.74 -17.64
N ALA A 71 -14.03 13.70 -16.87
CA ALA A 71 -12.99 14.71 -16.88
C ALA A 71 -11.94 14.50 -18.00
N GLY A 72 -12.02 13.40 -18.76
CA GLY A 72 -10.99 13.06 -19.74
C GLY A 72 -9.63 12.72 -19.15
N ALA A 73 -9.60 12.36 -17.84
CA ALA A 73 -8.35 12.05 -17.14
C ALA A 73 -7.77 10.70 -17.61
N PRO A 74 -6.43 10.54 -17.68
CA PRO A 74 -5.79 9.31 -18.16
C PRO A 74 -5.76 8.19 -17.10
N HIS A 75 -6.52 8.35 -16.02
CA HIS A 75 -6.54 7.45 -14.87
C HIS A 75 -7.78 6.55 -14.89
N GLU A 76 -7.69 5.39 -14.22
CA GLU A 76 -8.82 4.45 -14.17
C GLU A 76 -8.91 3.76 -12.81
N PHE A 77 -10.16 3.44 -12.41
CA PHE A 77 -10.44 2.53 -11.31
C PHE A 77 -10.93 1.18 -11.84
N ARG A 78 -10.48 0.10 -11.19
CA ARG A 78 -10.92 -1.27 -11.46
C ARG A 78 -11.19 -2.00 -10.13
N LEU A 79 -12.21 -2.88 -10.11
CA LEU A 79 -12.52 -3.74 -8.97
C LEU A 79 -12.08 -5.17 -9.26
N LEU A 80 -11.25 -5.73 -8.39
CA LEU A 80 -10.93 -7.15 -8.35
C LEU A 80 -11.62 -7.76 -7.12
N ARG A 81 -12.26 -8.92 -7.29
CA ARG A 81 -13.00 -9.59 -6.22
C ARG A 81 -12.36 -10.90 -5.83
N SER A 82 -12.11 -11.08 -4.53
CA SER A 82 -11.73 -12.37 -3.96
C SER A 82 -12.95 -13.08 -3.39
N THR A 83 -13.02 -14.39 -3.59
CA THR A 83 -14.12 -15.21 -3.04
C THR A 83 -14.00 -15.44 -1.53
N ARG A 84 -12.82 -15.22 -0.96
CA ARG A 84 -12.51 -15.40 0.47
C ARG A 84 -11.47 -14.37 0.94
N ASN A 85 -11.46 -14.11 2.24
CA ASN A 85 -10.45 -13.24 2.84
C ASN A 85 -9.07 -13.93 2.81
N GLN A 86 -8.13 -13.29 2.12
CA GLN A 86 -6.73 -13.70 2.00
C GLN A 86 -5.82 -12.88 2.92
N GLY A 87 -6.37 -11.84 3.56
CA GLY A 87 -5.64 -10.84 4.34
C GLY A 87 -5.01 -9.74 3.47
N LYS A 88 -4.68 -8.60 4.10
CA LYS A 88 -4.13 -7.40 3.42
C LYS A 88 -3.01 -7.75 2.42
N GLY A 89 -2.02 -8.53 2.85
CA GLY A 89 -0.91 -8.91 2.00
C GLY A 89 -1.31 -9.82 0.84
N GLY A 90 -2.28 -10.72 1.05
CA GLY A 90 -2.86 -11.55 -0.01
C GLY A 90 -3.57 -10.71 -1.05
N ALA A 91 -4.42 -9.77 -0.63
CA ALA A 91 -5.15 -8.86 -1.50
C ALA A 91 -4.18 -7.98 -2.32
N ILE A 92 -3.16 -7.40 -1.69
CA ILE A 92 -2.15 -6.59 -2.39
C ILE A 92 -1.44 -7.41 -3.47
N ARG A 93 -0.97 -8.61 -3.14
CA ARG A 93 -0.30 -9.48 -4.13
C ARG A 93 -1.22 -9.89 -5.28
N SER A 94 -2.51 -10.12 -4.99
CA SER A 94 -3.50 -10.40 -6.04
C SER A 94 -3.65 -9.21 -6.99
N GLY A 95 -3.75 -8.00 -6.46
CA GLY A 95 -3.80 -6.78 -7.28
C GLY A 95 -2.53 -6.57 -8.12
N TRP A 96 -1.34 -6.81 -7.55
CA TRP A 96 -0.09 -6.68 -8.31
C TRP A 96 0.06 -7.70 -9.45
N ARG A 97 -0.51 -8.92 -9.32
CA ARG A 97 -0.54 -9.90 -10.42
C ARG A 97 -1.44 -9.48 -11.58
N GLU A 98 -2.48 -8.74 -11.26
CA GLU A 98 -3.47 -8.23 -12.21
C GLU A 98 -3.16 -6.82 -12.74
N ALA A 99 -2.05 -6.21 -12.29
CA ALA A 99 -1.60 -4.90 -12.73
C ALA A 99 -1.28 -4.87 -14.22
N ASP A 100 -1.43 -3.70 -14.86
CA ASP A 100 -1.03 -3.51 -16.25
C ASP A 100 0.42 -4.00 -16.44
N PRO A 101 0.65 -4.95 -17.38
CA PRO A 101 2.01 -5.47 -17.63
C PRO A 101 3.02 -4.39 -18.02
N GLY A 102 2.56 -3.30 -18.59
CA GLY A 102 3.37 -2.15 -18.99
C GLY A 102 3.69 -1.19 -17.87
N SER A 103 3.04 -1.29 -16.70
CA SER A 103 3.32 -0.40 -15.58
C SER A 103 4.78 -0.46 -15.16
N THR A 104 5.40 0.70 -15.02
CA THR A 104 6.78 0.87 -14.56
C THR A 104 6.88 0.96 -13.04
N TRP A 105 5.78 1.31 -12.37
CA TRP A 105 5.63 1.36 -10.93
C TRP A 105 4.41 0.60 -10.47
N LEU A 106 4.57 -0.19 -9.41
CA LEU A 106 3.50 -0.90 -8.72
C LEU A 106 3.49 -0.50 -7.26
N GLY A 107 2.33 -0.26 -6.71
CA GLY A 107 2.23 0.14 -5.32
C GLY A 107 0.95 -0.32 -4.66
N PHE A 108 0.74 0.12 -3.43
CA PHE A 108 -0.52 -0.01 -2.73
C PHE A 108 -0.74 1.20 -1.81
N VAL A 109 -2.00 1.44 -1.49
CA VAL A 109 -2.42 2.37 -0.44
C VAL A 109 -3.58 1.77 0.33
N ASP A 110 -3.62 1.99 1.65
CA ASP A 110 -4.70 1.49 2.52
C ASP A 110 -6.04 2.16 2.17
N ALA A 111 -7.12 1.37 2.26
CA ALA A 111 -8.48 1.78 1.84
C ALA A 111 -9.20 2.71 2.81
N ASP A 112 -8.61 2.97 3.98
CA ASP A 112 -9.27 3.69 5.08
C ASP A 112 -9.15 5.22 5.00
N GLY A 113 -8.36 5.73 4.03
CA GLY A 113 -8.12 7.14 3.84
C GLY A 113 -7.20 7.78 4.88
N ALA A 114 -6.53 6.99 5.72
CA ALA A 114 -5.53 7.48 6.67
C ALA A 114 -4.38 8.23 5.98
N VAL A 115 -4.01 7.79 4.79
CA VAL A 115 -3.18 8.54 3.85
C VAL A 115 -4.11 9.34 2.94
N PRO A 116 -4.12 10.67 3.01
CA PRO A 116 -4.99 11.49 2.17
C PRO A 116 -4.75 11.29 0.68
N ALA A 117 -5.78 11.45 -0.14
CA ALA A 117 -5.66 11.34 -1.60
C ALA A 117 -4.64 12.33 -2.19
N SER A 118 -4.47 13.50 -1.59
CA SER A 118 -3.45 14.48 -1.95
C SER A 118 -2.03 13.91 -1.83
N GLU A 119 -1.76 13.14 -0.77
CA GLU A 119 -0.47 12.47 -0.57
C GLU A 119 -0.26 11.35 -1.59
N VAL A 120 -1.31 10.58 -1.95
CA VAL A 120 -1.20 9.59 -3.01
C VAL A 120 -0.72 10.23 -4.31
N TRP A 121 -1.36 11.32 -4.73
CA TRP A 121 -0.98 12.05 -5.95
C TRP A 121 0.37 12.75 -5.83
N ARG A 122 0.71 13.29 -4.66
CA ARG A 122 2.03 13.87 -4.42
C ARG A 122 3.14 12.84 -4.61
N LEU A 123 2.98 11.64 -4.00
CA LEU A 123 3.97 10.57 -4.09
C LEU A 123 4.09 10.03 -5.52
N VAL A 124 2.98 9.88 -6.24
CA VAL A 124 2.99 9.47 -7.66
C VAL A 124 3.82 10.44 -8.51
N ARG A 125 3.69 11.75 -8.29
CA ARG A 125 4.49 12.75 -9.01
C ARG A 125 5.99 12.69 -8.69
N LEU A 126 6.37 12.23 -7.49
CA LEU A 126 7.78 12.08 -7.11
C LEU A 126 8.47 10.92 -7.84
N LEU A 127 7.73 9.99 -8.47
CA LEU A 127 8.29 8.81 -9.14
C LEU A 127 9.16 9.16 -10.35
N ASP A 128 8.93 10.31 -10.97
CA ASP A 128 9.71 10.78 -12.11
C ASP A 128 11.19 11.05 -11.78
N SER A 129 11.52 11.30 -10.53
CA SER A 129 12.88 11.67 -10.12
C SER A 129 13.91 10.52 -10.30
N ARG A 130 13.49 9.29 -10.54
CA ARG A 130 14.28 8.08 -10.84
C ARG A 130 15.45 7.78 -9.89
N ARG A 131 15.51 8.40 -8.72
CA ARG A 131 16.62 8.26 -7.78
C ARG A 131 16.50 7.09 -6.81
N PHE A 132 15.40 6.30 -6.89
CA PHE A 132 15.09 5.20 -5.98
C PHE A 132 14.32 4.09 -6.72
N ASP A 133 14.30 2.89 -6.12
CA ASP A 133 13.54 1.73 -6.59
C ASP A 133 12.26 1.51 -5.78
N MET A 134 12.20 2.06 -4.56
CA MET A 134 11.02 2.03 -3.71
C MET A 134 10.87 3.36 -2.96
N LEU A 135 9.64 3.88 -2.93
CA LEU A 135 9.20 5.03 -2.15
C LEU A 135 8.14 4.56 -1.15
N ALA A 136 8.41 4.69 0.14
CA ALA A 136 7.45 4.41 1.21
C ALA A 136 7.05 5.70 1.91
N GLY A 137 5.77 5.90 2.18
CA GLY A 137 5.35 6.96 3.08
C GLY A 137 5.85 6.70 4.51
N ALA A 138 6.12 7.77 5.26
CA ALA A 138 6.52 7.68 6.65
C ALA A 138 5.79 8.71 7.51
N ARG A 139 5.24 8.27 8.64
CA ARG A 139 4.51 9.10 9.61
C ARG A 139 5.49 9.80 10.54
N ILE A 140 6.23 10.76 10.00
CA ILE A 140 7.26 11.51 10.71
C ILE A 140 6.73 12.91 11.06
N ARG A 141 6.72 13.25 12.35
CA ARG A 141 6.37 14.61 12.79
C ARG A 141 7.50 15.57 12.44
N MET A 142 7.27 16.42 11.47
CA MET A 142 8.21 17.46 11.05
C MET A 142 7.46 18.67 10.51
N ALA A 143 8.15 19.79 10.36
CA ALA A 143 7.58 21.00 9.79
C ALA A 143 7.03 20.72 8.38
N GLY A 144 5.82 21.19 8.10
CA GLY A 144 5.16 21.02 6.80
C GLY A 144 4.30 19.74 6.68
N HIS A 145 4.32 18.84 7.69
CA HIS A 145 3.48 17.66 7.69
C HIS A 145 2.56 17.58 8.91
N HIS A 146 1.32 17.18 8.66
CA HIS A 146 0.29 17.02 9.68
C HIS A 146 0.07 15.54 10.02
N ILE A 147 0.28 15.18 11.30
CA ILE A 147 0.08 13.80 11.78
C ILE A 147 -0.83 13.81 12.98
N GLU A 148 -2.05 13.32 12.79
CA GLU A 148 -3.01 13.07 13.85
C GLU A 148 -2.90 11.63 14.34
N ARG A 149 -2.28 11.43 15.50
CA ARG A 149 -2.08 10.12 16.09
C ARG A 149 -2.11 10.19 17.61
N SER A 150 -2.82 9.25 18.26
CA SER A 150 -2.78 9.13 19.72
C SER A 150 -1.39 8.73 20.21
N LEU A 151 -0.99 9.25 21.39
CA LEU A 151 0.31 8.94 22.00
C LEU A 151 0.49 7.43 22.23
N VAL A 152 -0.57 6.73 22.64
CA VAL A 152 -0.53 5.27 22.88
C VAL A 152 -0.21 4.52 21.60
N ARG A 153 -0.88 4.83 20.51
CA ARG A 153 -0.60 4.22 19.20
C ARG A 153 0.79 4.57 18.66
N HIS A 154 1.26 5.80 18.95
CA HIS A 154 2.61 6.18 18.61
C HIS A 154 3.63 5.29 19.31
N LEU A 155 3.52 5.13 20.63
CA LEU A 155 4.44 4.33 21.43
C LEU A 155 4.41 2.85 21.00
N GLN A 156 3.22 2.27 20.85
CA GLN A 156 3.07 0.88 20.37
C GLN A 156 3.75 0.67 19.01
N GLY A 157 3.57 1.61 18.08
CA GLY A 157 4.22 1.56 16.77
C GLY A 157 5.74 1.66 16.86
N ARG A 158 6.28 2.48 17.77
CA ARG A 158 7.73 2.61 17.99
C ARG A 158 8.33 1.34 18.60
N VAL A 159 7.66 0.75 19.60
CA VAL A 159 8.08 -0.54 20.18
C VAL A 159 8.11 -1.62 19.09
N PHE A 160 7.05 -1.73 18.30
CA PHE A 160 7.02 -2.69 17.18
C PHE A 160 8.15 -2.43 16.17
N ALA A 161 8.35 -1.18 15.75
CA ALA A 161 9.41 -0.82 14.80
C ALA A 161 10.80 -1.18 15.34
N SER A 162 11.06 -0.95 16.64
CA SER A 162 12.33 -1.31 17.27
C SER A 162 12.56 -2.82 17.29
N VAL A 163 11.54 -3.61 17.64
CA VAL A 163 11.62 -5.08 17.61
C VAL A 163 11.78 -5.60 16.19
N ALA A 164 11.05 -5.03 15.24
CA ALA A 164 11.17 -5.39 13.82
C ALA A 164 12.57 -5.10 13.29
N GLU A 165 13.15 -3.95 13.61
CA GLU A 165 14.53 -3.59 13.22
C GLU A 165 15.56 -4.56 13.82
N HIS A 166 15.39 -4.94 15.08
CA HIS A 166 16.30 -5.90 15.73
C HIS A 166 16.23 -7.30 15.10
N LEU A 167 15.04 -7.77 14.74
CA LEU A 167 14.83 -9.12 14.19
C LEU A 167 15.06 -9.18 12.68
N VAL A 168 14.69 -8.15 11.96
CA VAL A 168 14.78 -8.02 10.50
C VAL A 168 15.30 -6.61 10.18
N PRO A 169 16.63 -6.40 10.24
CA PRO A 169 17.22 -5.10 9.95
C PRO A 169 16.76 -4.56 8.59
N ASN A 170 16.17 -3.39 8.57
CA ASN A 170 15.55 -2.81 7.39
C ASN A 170 15.90 -1.33 7.19
N GLY A 171 16.34 -0.62 8.23
CA GLY A 171 16.77 0.78 8.20
C GLY A 171 15.64 1.78 7.94
N PHE A 172 14.37 1.39 8.17
CA PHE A 172 13.21 2.25 8.01
C PHE A 172 12.70 2.76 9.36
N TYR A 173 12.33 4.02 9.39
CA TYR A 173 11.66 4.61 10.55
C TYR A 173 10.23 4.09 10.71
N ASP A 174 9.48 3.95 9.59
CA ASP A 174 8.07 3.55 9.58
C ASP A 174 7.77 2.47 8.53
N THR A 175 8.10 1.23 8.84
CA THR A 175 7.85 0.09 7.95
C THR A 175 6.37 -0.16 7.66
N GLN A 176 5.45 0.29 8.55
CA GLN A 176 4.01 -0.02 8.52
C GLN A 176 3.14 1.12 7.99
N CYS A 177 3.73 2.13 7.36
CA CYS A 177 2.95 3.17 6.70
C CYS A 177 2.11 2.60 5.55
N GLY A 178 0.87 3.02 5.44
CA GLY A 178 -0.14 2.47 4.53
C GLY A 178 0.03 2.81 3.05
N ILE A 179 1.18 3.32 2.61
CA ILE A 179 1.47 3.56 1.18
C ILE A 179 2.89 3.20 0.82
N LYS A 180 3.05 2.44 -0.27
CA LYS A 180 4.33 2.09 -0.87
C LYS A 180 4.22 2.02 -2.38
N LEU A 181 5.24 2.52 -3.06
CA LEU A 181 5.38 2.52 -4.52
C LEU A 181 6.75 1.92 -4.86
N VAL A 182 6.79 0.93 -5.73
CA VAL A 182 7.98 0.13 -6.04
C VAL A 182 8.14 0.05 -7.55
N ARG A 183 9.37 0.13 -8.06
CA ARG A 183 9.64 -0.17 -9.48
C ARG A 183 9.13 -1.55 -9.82
N ALA A 184 8.33 -1.62 -10.88
CA ALA A 184 7.67 -2.85 -11.28
C ALA A 184 8.66 -3.99 -11.56
N GLU A 185 9.81 -3.69 -12.16
CA GLU A 185 10.89 -4.66 -12.39
C GLU A 185 11.38 -5.28 -11.08
N ARG A 186 11.66 -4.45 -10.06
CA ARG A 186 12.12 -4.90 -8.74
C ARG A 186 11.07 -5.74 -8.03
N LEU A 187 9.81 -5.27 -8.06
CA LEU A 187 8.71 -5.99 -7.42
C LEU A 187 8.43 -7.32 -8.10
N ARG A 188 8.35 -7.35 -9.44
CA ARG A 188 8.11 -8.59 -10.20
C ARG A 188 9.22 -9.60 -9.96
N GLY A 189 10.47 -9.15 -9.80
CA GLY A 189 11.61 -10.01 -9.49
C GLY A 189 11.52 -10.72 -8.13
N CYS A 190 10.79 -10.17 -7.15
CA CYS A 190 10.61 -10.79 -5.83
C CYS A 190 9.15 -11.18 -5.51
N LEU A 191 8.20 -10.97 -6.42
CA LEU A 191 6.77 -11.20 -6.15
C LEU A 191 6.44 -12.64 -5.79
N ALA A 192 7.13 -13.61 -6.40
CA ALA A 192 6.96 -15.03 -6.08
C ALA A 192 7.45 -15.37 -4.67
N ASP A 193 8.38 -14.59 -4.16
CA ASP A 193 9.02 -14.78 -2.86
C ASP A 193 8.23 -14.17 -1.69
N LEU A 194 7.32 -13.25 -2.00
CA LEU A 194 6.42 -12.64 -1.02
C LEU A 194 5.35 -13.65 -0.60
N VAL A 195 5.37 -14.09 0.64
CA VAL A 195 4.44 -15.09 1.17
C VAL A 195 3.57 -14.57 2.33
N GLU A 196 3.98 -13.45 2.95
CA GLU A 196 3.18 -12.86 4.04
C GLU A 196 1.80 -12.42 3.54
N ALA A 197 0.78 -12.93 4.23
CA ALA A 197 -0.60 -12.67 3.83
C ALA A 197 -1.26 -11.51 4.60
N ARG A 198 -0.63 -11.05 5.69
CA ARG A 198 -1.21 -10.05 6.60
C ARG A 198 -0.29 -8.83 6.77
N TRP A 199 -0.13 -8.37 8.00
CA TRP A 199 0.53 -7.12 8.38
C TRP A 199 2.05 -7.08 8.13
N LEU A 200 2.71 -8.23 7.97
CA LEU A 200 4.15 -8.30 7.78
C LEU A 200 4.59 -8.22 6.32
N LEU A 201 3.66 -8.13 5.37
CA LEU A 201 3.99 -7.97 3.94
C LEU A 201 4.92 -6.77 3.72
N ASP A 202 4.64 -5.66 4.40
CA ASP A 202 5.44 -4.43 4.29
C ASP A 202 6.91 -4.68 4.62
N LEU A 203 7.17 -5.36 5.73
CA LEU A 203 8.52 -5.66 6.17
C LEU A 203 9.21 -6.71 5.30
N GLU A 204 8.47 -7.75 4.88
CA GLU A 204 8.97 -8.76 3.94
C GLU A 204 9.38 -8.12 2.61
N LEU A 205 8.54 -7.25 2.07
CA LEU A 205 8.82 -6.51 0.83
C LEU A 205 10.09 -5.67 0.94
N ILE A 206 10.22 -4.86 1.98
CA ILE A 206 11.40 -4.02 2.21
C ILE A 206 12.66 -4.91 2.31
N ALA A 207 12.59 -6.00 3.08
CA ALA A 207 13.73 -6.90 3.28
C ALA A 207 14.17 -7.56 1.98
N LEU A 208 13.24 -8.03 1.15
CA LEU A 208 13.55 -8.66 -0.14
C LEU A 208 14.13 -7.65 -1.13
N LEU A 209 13.52 -6.47 -1.24
CA LEU A 209 14.00 -5.41 -2.14
C LEU A 209 15.42 -4.96 -1.77
N ARG A 210 15.69 -4.71 -0.49
CA ARG A 210 17.03 -4.30 -0.04
C ARG A 210 18.08 -5.37 -0.27
N ARG A 211 17.76 -6.63 -0.08
CA ARG A 211 18.64 -7.74 -0.42
C ARG A 211 18.96 -7.83 -1.91
N GLY A 212 17.97 -7.50 -2.75
CA GLY A 212 18.16 -7.36 -4.20
C GLY A 212 18.90 -6.08 -4.61
N GLY A 213 19.49 -5.33 -3.66
CA GLY A 213 20.23 -4.10 -3.93
C GLY A 213 19.33 -2.91 -4.30
N ALA A 214 18.03 -2.97 -4.05
CA ALA A 214 17.12 -1.87 -4.34
C ALA A 214 17.38 -0.67 -3.42
N ARG A 215 17.38 0.52 -4.00
CA ARG A 215 17.42 1.78 -3.27
C ARG A 215 16.03 2.13 -2.76
N CYS A 216 15.79 1.90 -1.49
CA CYS A 216 14.53 2.16 -0.81
C CYS A 216 14.63 3.46 0.01
N VAL A 217 13.64 4.34 -0.12
CA VAL A 217 13.58 5.63 0.59
C VAL A 217 12.24 5.81 1.30
N GLU A 218 12.28 6.59 2.38
CA GLU A 218 11.07 7.04 3.08
C GLU A 218 10.79 8.50 2.74
N GLU A 219 9.52 8.83 2.55
CA GLU A 219 9.04 10.17 2.31
C GLU A 219 8.03 10.55 3.40
N PRO A 220 8.24 11.62 4.15
CA PRO A 220 7.26 12.12 5.10
C PRO A 220 5.93 12.43 4.42
N ILE A 221 4.83 12.07 5.08
CA ILE A 221 3.48 12.28 4.56
C ILE A 221 2.56 12.84 5.62
N ASP A 222 1.49 13.50 5.20
CA ASP A 222 0.34 13.78 6.03
C ASP A 222 -0.39 12.48 6.34
N TRP A 223 -0.86 12.35 7.57
CA TRP A 223 -1.54 11.15 8.02
C TRP A 223 -2.56 11.47 9.12
N SER A 224 -3.76 10.96 8.99
CA SER A 224 -4.80 11.09 10.01
C SER A 224 -5.34 9.73 10.41
N ASP A 225 -5.64 9.56 11.71
CA ASP A 225 -6.27 8.33 12.19
C ASP A 225 -7.79 8.37 11.92
N PRO A 226 -8.31 7.59 10.96
CA PRO A 226 -9.73 7.62 10.64
C PRO A 226 -10.60 6.92 11.70
N GLY A 227 -10.01 6.43 12.78
CA GLY A 227 -10.69 5.61 13.79
C GLY A 227 -10.98 4.18 13.30
N GLY A 228 -11.61 3.37 14.17
CA GLY A 228 -12.06 2.02 13.78
C GLY A 228 -10.94 1.05 13.41
N SER A 229 -9.79 1.11 14.11
CA SER A 229 -8.69 0.16 13.91
C SER A 229 -9.17 -1.28 14.06
N LYS A 230 -8.82 -2.14 13.10
CA LYS A 230 -9.10 -3.58 13.11
C LYS A 230 -8.03 -4.39 13.90
N VAL A 231 -7.04 -3.73 14.47
CA VAL A 231 -6.00 -4.38 15.29
C VAL A 231 -6.59 -4.74 16.65
N VAL A 232 -6.57 -6.02 17.00
CA VAL A 232 -7.00 -6.51 18.31
C VAL A 232 -5.86 -6.33 19.31
N PRO A 233 -6.05 -5.51 20.37
CA PRO A 233 -5.03 -5.33 21.42
C PRO A 233 -4.59 -6.68 22.01
N VAL A 234 -3.29 -6.83 22.30
CA VAL A 234 -2.64 -8.03 22.87
C VAL A 234 -2.51 -9.20 21.87
N VAL A 235 -3.55 -9.59 21.16
CA VAL A 235 -3.55 -10.78 20.28
C VAL A 235 -2.70 -10.55 19.02
N ASP A 236 -2.91 -9.42 18.35
CA ASP A 236 -2.19 -9.14 17.10
C ASP A 236 -0.70 -8.83 17.33
N PRO A 237 -0.28 -8.09 18.37
CA PRO A 237 1.13 -7.96 18.70
C PRO A 237 1.87 -9.29 18.90
N VAL A 238 1.27 -10.25 19.60
CA VAL A 238 1.86 -11.58 19.78
C VAL A 238 1.98 -12.32 18.46
N LYS A 239 0.94 -12.31 17.63
CA LYS A 239 0.97 -12.91 16.28
C LYS A 239 2.03 -12.24 15.40
N MET A 240 2.17 -10.93 15.50
CA MET A 240 3.19 -10.18 14.75
C MET A 240 4.61 -10.54 15.19
N LEU A 241 4.87 -10.70 16.49
CA LEU A 241 6.18 -11.15 17.00
C LEU A 241 6.53 -12.55 16.50
N LEU A 242 5.61 -13.51 16.57
CA LEU A 242 5.80 -14.84 16.02
C LEU A 242 6.01 -14.82 14.50
N GLY A 243 5.30 -13.94 13.81
CA GLY A 243 5.48 -13.70 12.38
C GLY A 243 6.86 -13.15 12.05
N LEU A 244 7.36 -12.18 12.81
CA LEU A 244 8.71 -11.61 12.66
C LEU A 244 9.80 -12.69 12.79
N TRP A 245 9.66 -13.57 13.78
CA TRP A 245 10.62 -14.66 13.95
C TRP A 245 10.61 -15.64 12.77
N ARG A 246 9.42 -16.00 12.24
CA ARG A 246 9.29 -16.83 11.04
C ARG A 246 9.89 -16.13 9.82
N LEU A 247 9.61 -14.84 9.65
CA LEU A 247 10.17 -14.03 8.57
C LEU A 247 11.71 -14.02 8.64
N ARG A 248 12.29 -13.73 9.80
CA ARG A 248 13.73 -13.79 10.03
C ARG A 248 14.33 -15.12 9.59
N ARG A 249 13.71 -16.24 10.02
CA ARG A 249 14.19 -17.59 9.64
C ARG A 249 14.15 -17.82 8.13
N ARG A 250 13.05 -17.48 7.47
CA ARG A 250 12.93 -17.60 6.01
C ARG A 250 13.99 -16.79 5.29
N LEU A 251 14.17 -15.55 5.71
CA LEU A 251 15.17 -14.69 5.13
C LEU A 251 16.59 -15.23 5.37
N ALA A 252 16.90 -15.81 6.52
CA ALA A 252 18.22 -16.40 6.81
C ALA A 252 18.51 -17.65 5.97
N LEU A 253 17.51 -18.48 5.68
CA LEU A 253 17.68 -19.66 4.83
C LEU A 253 18.04 -19.27 3.38
N ARG A 254 17.37 -18.26 2.83
CA ARG A 254 17.64 -17.74 1.47
C ARG A 254 18.98 -17.02 1.29
N SER A 255 19.66 -16.68 2.37
CA SER A 255 21.01 -16.08 2.31
C SER A 255 22.12 -17.13 2.14
N ARG A 256 21.77 -18.41 2.14
CA ARG A 256 22.70 -19.53 2.04
C ARG A 256 22.64 -20.24 0.67
N GLU A 257 21.67 -19.85 -0.15
CA GLU A 257 21.53 -20.25 -1.56
C GLU A 257 22.12 -19.16 -2.48
#